data_1d1ee14a32a673f3bdcf7daf7a2c966e
#
_entry.id   1d1ee14a32a673f3bdcf7daf7a2c966e
#
_cell.length_a   1.000
_cell.length_b   1.000
_cell.length_c   1.000
_cell.angle_alpha   90.00
_cell.angle_beta   90.00
_cell.angle_gamma   90.00
#
_symmetry.space_group_name_H-M   'P 1'
#
loop_
_entity.id
_entity.type
_entity.pdbx_description
1 polymer ?
#
loop_
_entity_poly.entity_id
_entity_poly.type
_entity_poly.pdbx_seq_one_letter_code
_entity_poly.pdbx_strand_id
1 'polypeptide(L)'
;MDIHQFFHGQLYADLSAAITAAGEGGTVKLMRSKTFTDDMTVSNNVTIDLNGKEVVFEGEKSMKIDSGKTMTLKDTAGDGSLSGVTGTVIAADGSELNQNDDGTYTVRPAEQQPTPLRYYYNSTTTTDTKKDEGKTSPKTFDAGVGIYAVTAVLSMTGMAWTAKKRH
;
A
#
# COMPACT_ATOMS: atom_id res chain seq x y z
N MET A 1 -16.55 -28.25 -10.64
CA MET A 1 -17.08 -26.91 -10.35
C MET A 1 -15.96 -26.10 -9.74
N ASP A 2 -15.38 -25.20 -10.51
CA ASP A 2 -14.25 -24.40 -10.06
C ASP A 2 -14.72 -23.21 -9.24
N ILE A 3 -14.56 -23.31 -7.93
CA ILE A 3 -14.98 -22.28 -6.96
C ILE A 3 -13.85 -21.28 -6.83
N HIS A 4 -14.04 -20.04 -7.26
CA HIS A 4 -12.99 -19.04 -7.35
C HIS A 4 -13.06 -17.91 -6.32
N GLN A 5 -14.24 -17.59 -5.80
CA GLN A 5 -14.45 -16.43 -4.93
C GLN A 5 -15.38 -16.78 -3.76
N PHE A 6 -15.20 -16.06 -2.65
CA PHE A 6 -15.96 -16.25 -1.42
C PHE A 6 -16.55 -14.93 -0.94
N PHE A 7 -17.86 -14.91 -0.75
CA PHE A 7 -18.59 -13.78 -0.20
C PHE A 7 -19.70 -14.27 0.73
N HIS A 8 -19.78 -13.76 1.95
CA HIS A 8 -20.78 -14.11 2.97
C HIS A 8 -21.02 -15.63 3.14
N GLY A 9 -19.94 -16.43 3.08
CA GLY A 9 -20.06 -17.89 3.18
C GLY A 9 -20.49 -18.59 1.90
N GLN A 10 -20.74 -17.87 0.80
CA GLN A 10 -21.06 -18.44 -0.51
C GLN A 10 -19.85 -18.44 -1.45
N LEU A 11 -19.79 -19.46 -2.28
CA LEU A 11 -18.72 -19.65 -3.25
C LEU A 11 -19.25 -19.36 -4.66
N TYR A 12 -18.52 -18.54 -5.39
CA TYR A 12 -18.84 -18.14 -6.76
C TYR A 12 -17.75 -18.66 -7.71
N ALA A 13 -18.16 -19.14 -8.86
CA ALA A 13 -17.24 -19.57 -9.90
C ALA A 13 -16.67 -18.38 -10.71
N ASP A 14 -17.36 -17.24 -10.67
CA ASP A 14 -17.01 -16.05 -11.43
C ASP A 14 -16.85 -14.84 -10.50
N LEU A 15 -15.77 -14.07 -10.73
CA LEU A 15 -15.44 -12.86 -9.98
C LEU A 15 -16.50 -11.76 -10.19
N SER A 16 -16.99 -11.61 -11.41
CA SER A 16 -18.03 -10.61 -11.72
C SER A 16 -19.31 -10.90 -10.96
N ALA A 17 -19.73 -12.18 -10.91
CA ALA A 17 -20.89 -12.60 -10.14
C ALA A 17 -20.68 -12.38 -8.63
N ALA A 18 -19.50 -12.67 -8.11
CA ALA A 18 -19.15 -12.43 -6.71
C ALA A 18 -19.17 -10.94 -6.35
N ILE A 19 -18.62 -10.07 -7.21
CA ILE A 19 -18.63 -8.61 -7.02
C ILE A 19 -20.07 -8.07 -7.05
N THR A 20 -20.88 -8.55 -7.98
CA THR A 20 -22.30 -8.17 -8.07
C THR A 20 -23.08 -8.59 -6.82
N ALA A 21 -22.86 -9.80 -6.36
CA ALA A 21 -23.52 -10.33 -5.16
C ALA A 21 -23.03 -9.63 -3.87
N ALA A 22 -21.77 -9.20 -3.84
CA ALA A 22 -21.21 -8.43 -2.73
C ALA A 22 -21.90 -7.07 -2.57
N GLY A 23 -22.31 -6.47 -3.67
CA GLY A 23 -22.99 -5.17 -3.67
C GLY A 23 -22.09 -4.02 -3.21
N GLU A 24 -22.72 -2.92 -2.82
CA GLU A 24 -22.01 -1.71 -2.40
C GLU A 24 -21.29 -1.93 -1.06
N GLY A 25 -19.97 -1.69 -1.05
CA GLY A 25 -19.12 -1.85 0.14
C GLY A 25 -18.84 -3.30 0.53
N GLY A 26 -19.27 -4.27 -0.25
CA GLY A 26 -19.04 -5.69 0.05
C GLY A 26 -17.59 -6.12 -0.15
N THR A 27 -17.24 -7.27 0.42
CA THR A 27 -15.88 -7.84 0.32
C THR A 27 -15.91 -9.18 -0.40
N VAL A 28 -15.10 -9.32 -1.42
CA VAL A 28 -14.88 -10.58 -2.16
C VAL A 28 -13.46 -11.09 -1.86
N LYS A 29 -13.37 -12.31 -1.36
CA LYS A 29 -12.09 -12.97 -1.10
C LYS A 29 -11.78 -13.96 -2.21
N LEU A 30 -10.58 -13.86 -2.78
CA LEU A 30 -10.14 -14.79 -3.82
C LEU A 30 -9.69 -16.13 -3.20
N MET A 31 -10.13 -17.20 -3.81
CA MET A 31 -9.77 -18.56 -3.39
C MET A 31 -8.76 -19.21 -4.35
N ARG A 32 -8.65 -18.68 -5.57
CA ARG A 32 -7.71 -19.16 -6.61
C ARG A 32 -7.20 -18.00 -7.45
N SER A 33 -6.02 -18.15 -8.01
CA SER A 33 -5.52 -17.27 -9.07
C SER A 33 -6.36 -17.45 -10.34
N LYS A 34 -6.55 -16.36 -11.08
CA LYS A 34 -7.39 -16.36 -12.29
C LYS A 34 -6.80 -15.45 -13.36
N THR A 35 -6.77 -15.97 -14.57
CA THR A 35 -6.52 -15.18 -15.77
C THR A 35 -7.84 -14.95 -16.51
N PHE A 36 -8.09 -13.70 -16.89
CA PHE A 36 -9.28 -13.26 -17.61
C PHE A 36 -8.92 -12.93 -19.05
N THR A 37 -9.73 -13.41 -19.97
CA THR A 37 -9.64 -13.17 -21.41
C THR A 37 -10.70 -12.19 -21.91
N ASP A 38 -11.55 -11.71 -21.03
CA ASP A 38 -12.63 -10.77 -21.30
C ASP A 38 -12.54 -9.54 -20.40
N ASP A 39 -13.11 -8.44 -20.86
CA ASP A 39 -13.21 -7.22 -20.07
C ASP A 39 -14.25 -7.40 -18.96
N MET A 40 -14.00 -6.76 -17.82
CA MET A 40 -14.89 -6.74 -16.67
C MET A 40 -15.17 -5.32 -16.22
N THR A 41 -16.39 -5.05 -15.76
CA THR A 41 -16.73 -3.73 -15.19
C THR A 41 -17.15 -3.88 -13.73
N VAL A 42 -16.61 -3.00 -12.89
CA VAL A 42 -16.96 -2.88 -11.47
C VAL A 42 -17.76 -1.60 -11.28
N SER A 43 -19.06 -1.75 -11.02
CA SER A 43 -20.03 -0.65 -10.91
C SER A 43 -20.41 -0.29 -9.48
N ASN A 44 -19.77 -0.89 -8.48
CA ASN A 44 -19.97 -0.62 -7.05
C ASN A 44 -18.66 -0.41 -6.35
N ASN A 45 -18.72 0.26 -5.19
CA ASN A 45 -17.57 0.23 -4.29
C ASN A 45 -17.45 -1.18 -3.73
N VAL A 46 -16.28 -1.80 -3.84
CA VAL A 46 -16.05 -3.19 -3.43
C VAL A 46 -14.65 -3.34 -2.84
N THR A 47 -14.53 -4.22 -1.87
CA THR A 47 -13.22 -4.65 -1.36
C THR A 47 -12.88 -6.00 -1.98
N ILE A 48 -11.70 -6.11 -2.57
CA ILE A 48 -11.16 -7.39 -3.07
C ILE A 48 -9.99 -7.80 -2.19
N ASP A 49 -10.13 -8.95 -1.55
CA ASP A 49 -9.05 -9.59 -0.80
C ASP A 49 -8.35 -10.60 -1.72
N LEU A 50 -7.15 -10.28 -2.13
CA LEU A 50 -6.35 -11.14 -3.01
C LEU A 50 -6.01 -12.48 -2.36
N ASN A 51 -5.86 -12.52 -1.03
CA ASN A 51 -5.58 -13.75 -0.28
C ASN A 51 -4.41 -14.56 -0.89
N GLY A 52 -3.33 -13.86 -1.27
CA GLY A 52 -2.16 -14.46 -1.92
C GLY A 52 -2.41 -14.99 -3.32
N LYS A 53 -3.46 -14.52 -4.00
CA LYS A 53 -3.83 -14.98 -5.35
C LYS A 53 -3.51 -13.91 -6.38
N GLU A 54 -3.19 -14.41 -7.57
CA GLU A 54 -2.90 -13.57 -8.72
C GLU A 54 -4.13 -13.43 -9.61
N VAL A 55 -4.41 -12.21 -10.03
CA VAL A 55 -5.42 -11.89 -11.03
C VAL A 55 -4.75 -11.18 -12.20
N VAL A 56 -4.89 -11.74 -13.38
CA VAL A 56 -4.30 -11.23 -14.62
C VAL A 56 -5.37 -11.06 -15.68
N PHE A 57 -5.36 -9.92 -16.37
CA PHE A 57 -6.12 -9.71 -17.59
C PHE A 57 -5.17 -9.80 -18.78
N GLU A 58 -5.45 -10.72 -19.72
CA GLU A 58 -4.57 -10.97 -20.86
C GLU A 58 -4.79 -9.98 -22.00
N GLY A 59 -3.69 -9.64 -22.68
CA GLY A 59 -3.71 -8.76 -23.83
C GLY A 59 -4.17 -7.35 -23.50
N GLU A 60 -5.15 -6.84 -24.23
CA GLU A 60 -5.74 -5.51 -24.02
C GLU A 60 -6.97 -5.55 -23.10
N LYS A 61 -7.18 -6.69 -22.43
CA LYS A 61 -8.31 -6.86 -21.52
C LYS A 61 -8.06 -6.20 -20.17
N SER A 62 -9.14 -5.72 -19.56
CA SER A 62 -9.02 -5.00 -18.28
C SER A 62 -10.27 -5.14 -17.39
N MET A 63 -10.03 -4.97 -16.10
CA MET A 63 -11.07 -4.67 -15.14
C MET A 63 -11.23 -3.15 -15.05
N LYS A 64 -12.37 -2.64 -15.51
CA LYS A 64 -12.68 -1.22 -15.48
C LYS A 64 -13.55 -0.90 -14.26
N ILE A 65 -13.09 0.02 -13.45
CA ILE A 65 -13.86 0.57 -12.33
C ILE A 65 -14.60 1.80 -12.84
N ASP A 66 -15.92 1.84 -12.68
CA ASP A 66 -16.76 2.94 -13.12
C ASP A 66 -16.38 4.27 -12.44
N SER A 67 -16.64 5.36 -13.14
CA SER A 67 -16.39 6.70 -12.61
C SER A 67 -17.15 6.93 -11.31
N GLY A 68 -16.46 7.45 -10.29
CA GLY A 68 -17.03 7.68 -8.96
C GLY A 68 -17.13 6.43 -8.09
N LYS A 69 -16.63 5.29 -8.58
CA LYS A 69 -16.49 4.05 -7.80
C LYS A 69 -15.05 3.81 -7.41
N THR A 70 -14.87 3.08 -6.32
CA THR A 70 -13.55 2.76 -5.75
C THR A 70 -13.47 1.28 -5.45
N MET A 71 -12.38 0.68 -5.87
CA MET A 71 -12.00 -0.67 -5.45
C MET A 71 -10.96 -0.58 -4.34
N THR A 72 -11.29 -1.14 -3.19
CA THR A 72 -10.35 -1.30 -2.09
C THR A 72 -9.64 -2.63 -2.23
N LEU A 73 -8.31 -2.59 -2.33
CA LEU A 73 -7.51 -3.79 -2.44
C LEU A 73 -6.94 -4.18 -1.07
N LYS A 74 -7.04 -5.46 -0.75
CA LYS A 74 -6.53 -6.06 0.46
C LYS A 74 -5.83 -7.38 0.10
N ASP A 75 -4.85 -7.78 0.86
CA ASP A 75 -4.22 -9.09 0.72
C ASP A 75 -3.92 -9.71 2.08
N THR A 76 -4.77 -10.62 2.50
CA THR A 76 -4.63 -11.28 3.81
C THR A 76 -3.51 -12.31 3.87
N ALA A 77 -3.04 -12.80 2.73
CA ALA A 77 -1.93 -13.77 2.67
C ALA A 77 -0.59 -13.14 2.28
N GLY A 78 -0.58 -11.95 1.64
CA GLY A 78 0.60 -11.14 1.45
C GLY A 78 1.37 -11.30 0.13
N ASP A 79 1.02 -12.26 -0.72
CA ASP A 79 1.73 -12.55 -1.97
C ASP A 79 0.84 -12.38 -3.22
N GLY A 80 -0.30 -11.72 -3.06
CA GLY A 80 -1.27 -11.53 -4.14
C GLY A 80 -0.91 -10.36 -5.05
N SER A 81 -1.38 -10.45 -6.29
CA SER A 81 -1.22 -9.39 -7.28
C SER A 81 -2.46 -9.24 -8.17
N LEU A 82 -2.64 -8.04 -8.69
CA LEU A 82 -3.75 -7.70 -9.59
C LEU A 82 -3.22 -6.84 -10.73
N SER A 83 -3.32 -7.32 -11.96
CA SER A 83 -2.91 -6.61 -13.16
C SER A 83 -4.09 -6.31 -14.09
N GLY A 84 -3.92 -5.35 -15.00
CA GLY A 84 -4.93 -5.00 -16.00
C GLY A 84 -6.16 -4.29 -15.40
N VAL A 85 -5.97 -3.38 -14.45
CA VAL A 85 -7.06 -2.62 -13.84
C VAL A 85 -6.98 -1.15 -14.22
N THR A 86 -8.13 -0.56 -14.52
CA THR A 86 -8.29 0.86 -14.81
C THR A 86 -9.36 1.47 -13.91
N GLY A 87 -9.07 2.66 -13.36
CA GLY A 87 -9.96 3.37 -12.44
C GLY A 87 -9.34 3.59 -11.07
N THR A 88 -10.16 3.84 -10.07
CA THR A 88 -9.68 4.19 -8.72
C THR A 88 -9.48 2.93 -7.86
N VAL A 89 -8.22 2.65 -7.53
CA VAL A 89 -7.82 1.58 -6.61
C VAL A 89 -7.16 2.17 -5.39
N ILE A 90 -7.53 1.73 -4.21
CA ILE A 90 -6.92 2.13 -2.93
C ILE A 90 -6.54 0.89 -2.12
N ALA A 91 -5.61 1.05 -1.19
CA ALA A 91 -5.35 0.01 -0.19
C ALA A 91 -6.40 0.02 0.93
N ALA A 92 -6.64 -1.12 1.54
CA ALA A 92 -7.39 -1.21 2.78
C ALA A 92 -6.61 -0.57 3.95
N ASP A 93 -7.33 -0.17 5.00
CA ASP A 93 -6.73 0.42 6.20
C ASP A 93 -5.61 -0.47 6.77
N GLY A 94 -4.49 0.16 7.12
CA GLY A 94 -3.30 -0.54 7.62
C GLY A 94 -2.50 -1.28 6.55
N SER A 95 -2.74 -0.97 5.27
CA SER A 95 -2.02 -1.52 4.14
C SER A 95 -1.51 -0.42 3.21
N GLU A 96 -0.49 -0.71 2.45
CA GLU A 96 0.04 0.15 1.40
C GLU A 96 -0.16 -0.49 0.03
N LEU A 97 -0.61 0.31 -0.93
CA LEU A 97 -0.76 -0.09 -2.31
C LEU A 97 0.54 0.22 -3.06
N ASN A 98 1.11 -0.79 -3.66
CA ASN A 98 2.21 -0.66 -4.62
C ASN A 98 1.69 -0.89 -6.03
N GLN A 99 2.01 0.02 -6.93
CA GLN A 99 1.80 -0.17 -8.36
C GLN A 99 3.16 -0.27 -9.03
N ASN A 100 3.42 -1.39 -9.69
CA ASN A 100 4.64 -1.62 -10.46
C ASN A 100 4.58 -0.88 -11.81
N ASP A 101 5.73 -0.77 -12.48
CA ASP A 101 5.84 -0.11 -13.78
C ASP A 101 5.02 -0.80 -14.89
N ASP A 102 4.70 -2.07 -14.72
CA ASP A 102 3.83 -2.86 -15.61
C ASP A 102 2.33 -2.68 -15.34
N GLY A 103 1.97 -1.83 -14.36
CA GLY A 103 0.60 -1.58 -13.96
C GLY A 103 0.01 -2.62 -12.98
N THR A 104 0.82 -3.56 -12.50
CA THR A 104 0.40 -4.56 -11.50
C THR A 104 0.32 -3.93 -10.11
N TYR A 105 -0.79 -4.15 -9.44
CA TYR A 105 -1.01 -3.76 -8.06
C TYR A 105 -0.66 -4.89 -7.10
N THR A 106 0.07 -4.55 -6.04
CA THR A 106 0.32 -5.41 -4.89
C THR A 106 -0.02 -4.66 -3.61
N VAL A 107 -0.40 -5.38 -2.57
CA VAL A 107 -0.73 -4.79 -1.26
C VAL A 107 0.19 -5.39 -0.21
N ARG A 108 0.76 -4.54 0.62
CA ARG A 108 1.60 -4.94 1.76
C ARG A 108 1.04 -4.34 3.04
N PRO A 109 1.25 -4.96 4.19
CA PRO A 109 0.99 -4.32 5.46
C PRO A 109 1.78 -3.01 5.54
N ALA A 110 1.13 -1.91 5.94
CA ALA A 110 1.83 -0.67 6.18
C ALA A 110 2.87 -0.92 7.27
N GLU A 111 4.14 -0.59 6.99
CA GLU A 111 5.19 -0.66 7.99
C GLU A 111 4.79 0.26 9.15
N GLN A 112 4.57 -0.32 10.31
CA GLN A 112 4.36 0.45 11.53
C GLN A 112 5.66 1.20 11.77
N GLN A 113 5.66 2.50 11.47
CA GLN A 113 6.75 3.37 11.89
C GLN A 113 6.98 3.14 13.39
N PRO A 114 8.21 2.80 13.80
CA PRO A 114 8.49 2.61 15.21
C PRO A 114 8.06 3.89 15.93
N THR A 115 7.09 3.76 16.83
CA THR A 115 6.65 4.85 17.67
C THR A 115 7.89 5.44 18.34
N PRO A 116 8.19 6.74 18.16
CA PRO A 116 9.34 7.33 18.81
C PRO A 116 9.18 7.11 20.30
N LEU A 117 10.13 6.38 20.89
CA LEU A 117 10.18 6.18 22.33
C LEU A 117 10.21 7.56 22.98
N ARG A 118 9.09 7.99 23.54
CA ARG A 118 9.08 9.17 24.41
C ARG A 118 9.81 8.79 25.68
N TYR A 119 11.07 9.17 25.75
CA TYR A 119 11.77 9.19 27.02
C TYR A 119 11.12 10.25 27.92
N TYR A 120 10.36 9.80 28.88
CA TYR A 120 9.96 10.66 29.98
C TYR A 120 11.20 10.88 30.84
N TYR A 121 11.82 12.04 30.68
CA TYR A 121 12.78 12.54 31.63
C TYR A 121 11.99 12.90 32.88
N ASN A 122 12.06 12.05 33.90
CA ASN A 122 11.54 12.37 35.22
C ASN A 122 12.59 13.28 35.89
N SER A 123 12.50 14.58 35.69
CA SER A 123 13.31 15.54 36.41
C SER A 123 12.77 15.64 37.84
N THR A 124 13.17 14.75 38.71
CA THR A 124 13.12 14.99 40.15
C THR A 124 14.21 16.02 40.45
N THR A 125 13.83 17.27 40.59
CA THR A 125 14.62 18.31 41.20
C THR A 125 14.91 17.95 42.64
N THR A 126 16.04 17.34 42.91
CA THR A 126 16.67 17.40 44.22
C THR A 126 17.75 18.47 44.14
N THR A 127 17.43 19.60 44.75
CA THR A 127 18.41 20.59 45.15
C THR A 127 19.39 19.94 46.11
N ASP A 128 20.62 19.70 45.65
CA ASP A 128 21.73 19.49 46.58
C ASP A 128 22.94 20.25 46.08
N THR A 129 23.25 21.29 46.82
CA THR A 129 24.44 22.11 46.71
C THR A 129 25.64 21.31 47.17
N LYS A 130 26.52 20.88 46.24
CA LYS A 130 27.93 20.64 46.50
C LYS A 130 28.76 20.95 45.27
N LYS A 131 29.57 21.95 45.47
CA LYS A 131 30.72 22.38 44.70
C LYS A 131 31.72 21.22 44.63
N ASP A 132 32.05 20.76 43.41
CA ASP A 132 33.33 20.12 43.22
C ASP A 132 33.85 20.33 41.79
N GLU A 133 35.13 20.59 41.73
CA GLU A 133 35.86 21.05 40.58
C GLU A 133 36.21 19.89 39.64
N GLY A 134 36.10 20.14 38.34
CA GLY A 134 36.99 19.60 37.32
C GLY A 134 36.88 18.12 37.00
N LYS A 135 36.03 17.84 35.97
CA LYS A 135 36.38 16.81 34.99
C LYS A 135 35.66 17.10 33.67
N THR A 136 36.44 17.27 32.66
CA THR A 136 36.00 17.37 31.26
C THR A 136 35.15 16.16 30.89
N SER A 137 33.88 16.42 30.62
CA SER A 137 32.99 15.43 30.01
C SER A 137 33.48 15.08 28.61
N PRO A 138 33.54 13.81 28.24
CA PRO A 138 33.76 13.42 26.85
C PRO A 138 32.58 13.94 26.05
N LYS A 139 32.86 14.73 25.03
CA LYS A 139 31.91 15.14 24.01
C LYS A 139 31.40 13.85 23.32
N THR A 140 30.24 13.40 23.67
CA THR A 140 29.51 12.41 22.88
C THR A 140 29.15 13.09 21.59
N PHE A 141 29.87 12.78 20.54
CA PHE A 141 29.53 13.17 19.19
C PHE A 141 28.26 12.41 18.84
N ASP A 142 27.13 13.09 18.94
CA ASP A 142 25.88 12.58 18.39
C ASP A 142 25.90 12.77 16.88
N ALA A 143 26.54 11.82 16.20
CA ALA A 143 26.65 11.79 14.74
C ALA A 143 25.47 11.07 14.08
N GLY A 144 24.37 10.88 14.81
CA GLY A 144 23.24 10.05 14.35
C GLY A 144 22.07 10.79 13.68
N VAL A 145 21.93 12.09 13.90
CA VAL A 145 20.68 12.79 13.49
C VAL A 145 20.85 13.65 12.23
N GLY A 146 22.08 13.91 11.80
CA GLY A 146 22.36 14.82 10.69
C GLY A 146 22.34 14.19 9.29
N ILE A 147 22.36 12.87 9.16
CA ILE A 147 22.63 12.22 7.87
C ILE A 147 21.34 11.86 7.13
N TYR A 148 20.20 11.72 7.81
CA TYR A 148 18.95 11.34 7.17
C TYR A 148 18.14 12.49 6.56
N ALA A 149 18.51 13.74 6.84
CA ALA A 149 17.79 14.90 6.30
C ALA A 149 18.27 15.33 4.90
N VAL A 150 19.41 14.83 4.40
CA VAL A 150 20.02 15.30 3.14
C VAL A 150 19.66 14.44 1.94
N THR A 151 19.20 13.21 2.12
CA THR A 151 18.85 12.31 1.01
C THR A 151 17.44 12.51 0.46
N ALA A 152 16.57 13.21 1.17
CA ALA A 152 15.20 13.44 0.70
C ALA A 152 15.03 14.64 -0.26
N VAL A 153 16.04 15.51 -0.39
CA VAL A 153 15.92 16.73 -1.20
C VAL A 153 16.52 16.58 -2.61
N LEU A 154 17.30 15.55 -2.88
CA LEU A 154 18.00 15.38 -4.16
C LEU A 154 17.25 14.59 -5.23
N SER A 155 16.05 14.07 -4.93
CA SER A 155 15.25 13.33 -5.92
C SER A 155 14.24 14.18 -6.71
N MET A 156 14.15 15.48 -6.45
CA MET A 156 13.18 16.35 -7.14
C MET A 156 13.75 17.28 -8.22
N THR A 157 15.02 17.22 -8.56
CA THR A 157 15.63 18.13 -9.56
C THR A 157 16.14 17.44 -10.81
N GLY A 158 15.58 16.30 -11.19
CA GLY A 158 16.00 15.51 -12.35
C GLY A 158 15.06 15.51 -13.55
N MET A 159 14.13 16.47 -13.71
CA MET A 159 13.40 16.62 -14.97
C MET A 159 13.81 17.89 -15.71
N ALA A 160 14.97 17.82 -16.37
CA ALA A 160 15.33 18.81 -17.36
C ALA A 160 14.53 18.58 -18.65
N TRP A 161 13.66 19.49 -18.93
CA TRP A 161 12.91 19.60 -20.18
C TRP A 161 13.87 19.92 -21.33
N THR A 162 14.13 18.96 -22.19
CA THR A 162 14.77 19.23 -23.47
C THR A 162 13.71 19.52 -24.53
N ALA A 163 13.36 20.78 -24.70
CA ALA A 163 12.59 21.24 -25.84
C ALA A 163 13.46 21.18 -27.10
N LYS A 164 13.23 20.19 -27.97
CA LYS A 164 13.87 20.11 -29.29
C LYS A 164 13.14 21.02 -30.27
N LYS A 165 13.76 22.17 -30.56
CA LYS A 165 13.40 23.02 -31.70
C LYS A 165 13.67 22.24 -32.99
N ARG A 166 12.65 22.11 -33.83
CA ARG A 166 12.82 21.75 -35.25
C ARG A 166 12.71 23.00 -36.11
N HIS A 167 13.73 23.19 -36.93
CA HIS A 167 13.67 24.02 -38.12
C HIS A 167 13.05 23.22 -39.28
#